data_26190271d4f4192dc68816e508f3c4c1
#
_entry.id   26190271d4f4192dc68816e508f3c4c1
#
_cell.length_a   1.000
_cell.length_b   1.000
_cell.length_c   1.000
_cell.angle_alpha   90.00
_cell.angle_beta   90.00
_cell.angle_gamma   90.00
#
_symmetry.space_group_name_H-M   'P 1'
#
loop_
_entity.id
_entity.type
_entity.pdbx_description
1 polymer ?
#
loop_
_entity_poly.entity_id
_entity_poly.type
_entity_poly.pdbx_seq_one_letter_code
_entity_poly.pdbx_strand_id
1 'polypeptide(L)'
;ARAVYVTPSHQYPLGARMPVTRRALLLDWARRTDSLVLEDDYDGEFRYDVSPLPALRSMPGAADHVVYIGTASKLIAPSLRVAWIAAPRRLRERLRVELESRGLVVNEATGLALAEFIASGSLATHHARVTRTYAARRAALVAAASDHLPFVVLDGVEAGLHVVLRLPDDVDDLDVVTRLEQVGVAVSPLSAYAVATPVRGLVLCYAGLPETQADAAVRALAGAIGPDALT
;
A
#
# COMPACT_ATOMS: atom_id res chain seq x y z
N ALA A 1 24.25 -8.35 -2.10
CA ALA A 1 23.01 -8.59 -2.90
C ALA A 1 23.17 -7.94 -4.27
N ARG A 2 22.56 -8.51 -5.31
CA ARG A 2 22.57 -7.95 -6.68
C ARG A 2 21.33 -7.11 -6.97
N ALA A 3 20.30 -7.27 -6.15
CA ALA A 3 19.09 -6.48 -6.21
C ALA A 3 18.44 -6.41 -4.82
N VAL A 4 17.65 -5.36 -4.60
CA VAL A 4 16.78 -5.19 -3.45
C VAL A 4 15.40 -4.76 -3.91
N TYR A 5 14.36 -5.36 -3.30
CA TYR A 5 12.96 -4.98 -3.52
C TYR A 5 12.51 -4.09 -2.34
N VAL A 6 11.88 -2.96 -2.66
CA VAL A 6 11.42 -1.99 -1.67
C VAL A 6 10.10 -1.35 -2.09
N THR A 7 9.30 -0.97 -1.10
CA THR A 7 8.06 -0.18 -1.24
C THR A 7 8.24 1.16 -0.52
N PRO A 8 9.04 2.09 -1.06
CA PRO A 8 9.51 3.25 -0.32
C PRO A 8 8.45 4.32 -0.09
N SER A 9 7.38 4.30 -0.85
CA SER A 9 6.28 5.25 -0.72
C SER A 9 5.37 4.93 0.46
N HIS A 10 5.05 3.64 0.62
CA HIS A 10 4.19 3.12 1.67
C HIS A 10 4.48 1.62 1.83
N GLN A 11 5.19 1.26 2.91
CA GLN A 11 5.61 -0.12 3.11
C GLN A 11 4.43 -0.98 3.57
N TYR A 12 4.19 -2.09 2.90
CA TYR A 12 3.18 -3.05 3.31
C TYR A 12 3.78 -4.11 4.23
N PRO A 13 3.14 -4.43 5.40
CA PRO A 13 1.87 -3.88 5.85
C PRO A 13 2.00 -2.65 6.77
N LEU A 14 3.19 -2.28 7.25
CA LEU A 14 3.38 -1.36 8.38
C LEU A 14 3.11 0.12 8.03
N GLY A 15 2.94 0.48 6.78
CA GLY A 15 2.68 1.84 6.34
C GLY A 15 3.89 2.80 6.44
N ALA A 16 5.08 2.29 6.76
CA ALA A 16 6.25 3.14 6.92
C ALA A 16 6.70 3.75 5.59
N ARG A 17 7.07 5.04 5.62
CA ARG A 17 7.64 5.76 4.48
C ARG A 17 9.16 5.81 4.60
N MET A 18 9.87 5.53 3.50
CA MET A 18 11.33 5.64 3.46
C MET A 18 11.73 7.13 3.39
N PRO A 19 12.44 7.67 4.38
CA PRO A 19 12.92 9.06 4.38
C PRO A 19 13.87 9.34 3.21
N VAL A 20 13.94 10.61 2.78
CA VAL A 20 14.80 11.05 1.66
C VAL A 20 16.26 10.66 1.88
N THR A 21 16.77 10.80 3.10
CA THR A 21 18.14 10.39 3.46
C THR A 21 18.41 8.91 3.23
N ARG A 22 17.46 8.04 3.59
CA ARG A 22 17.58 6.59 3.37
C ARG A 22 17.45 6.22 1.89
N ARG A 23 16.61 6.94 1.13
CA ARG A 23 16.51 6.81 -0.33
C ARG A 23 17.85 7.14 -1.01
N ALA A 24 18.49 8.24 -0.59
CA ALA A 24 19.81 8.63 -1.10
C ALA A 24 20.89 7.57 -0.80
N LEU A 25 20.94 7.05 0.43
CA LEU A 25 21.86 5.98 0.81
C LEU A 25 21.65 4.70 0.01
N LEU A 26 20.41 4.33 -0.25
CA LEU A 26 20.06 3.17 -1.06
C LEU A 26 20.52 3.33 -2.52
N LEU A 27 20.32 4.51 -3.11
CA LEU A 27 20.80 4.80 -4.45
C LEU A 27 22.33 4.82 -4.52
N ASP A 28 22.99 5.38 -3.53
CA ASP A 28 24.45 5.38 -3.46
C ASP A 28 25.00 3.94 -3.38
N TRP A 29 24.39 3.09 -2.55
CA TRP A 29 24.72 1.66 -2.51
C TRP A 29 24.53 1.00 -3.88
N ALA A 30 23.39 1.20 -4.54
CA ALA A 30 23.09 0.59 -5.84
C ALA A 30 24.14 1.00 -6.90
N ARG A 31 24.54 2.28 -6.92
CA ARG A 31 25.57 2.81 -7.82
C ARG A 31 26.94 2.23 -7.56
N ARG A 32 27.38 2.17 -6.27
CA ARG A 32 28.71 1.67 -5.91
C ARG A 32 28.87 0.16 -6.17
N THR A 33 27.77 -0.59 -6.10
CA THR A 33 27.80 -2.06 -6.23
C THR A 33 27.26 -2.55 -7.58
N ASP A 34 26.91 -1.64 -8.47
CA ASP A 34 26.20 -1.93 -9.74
C ASP A 34 24.97 -2.86 -9.56
N SER A 35 24.22 -2.60 -8.48
CA SER A 35 23.05 -3.37 -8.10
C SER A 35 21.76 -2.68 -8.57
N LEU A 36 20.65 -3.41 -8.52
CA LEU A 36 19.33 -2.90 -8.87
C LEU A 36 18.47 -2.66 -7.63
N VAL A 37 17.67 -1.60 -7.66
CA VAL A 37 16.56 -1.36 -6.75
C VAL A 37 15.26 -1.58 -7.50
N LEU A 38 14.44 -2.51 -7.04
CA LEU A 38 13.09 -2.74 -7.54
C LEU A 38 12.15 -1.92 -6.63
N GLU A 39 11.69 -0.79 -7.14
CA GLU A 39 10.76 0.10 -6.45
C GLU A 39 9.34 -0.26 -6.83
N ASP A 40 8.60 -0.87 -5.91
CA ASP A 40 7.17 -1.13 -6.07
C ASP A 40 6.37 0.01 -5.43
N ASP A 41 5.65 0.74 -6.27
CA ASP A 41 4.82 1.88 -5.89
C ASP A 41 3.35 1.55 -6.18
N TYR A 42 2.76 0.72 -5.30
CA TYR A 42 1.44 0.15 -5.52
C TYR A 42 0.28 1.06 -5.10
N ASP A 43 0.52 2.03 -4.20
CA ASP A 43 -0.51 2.96 -3.68
C ASP A 43 0.01 4.38 -3.37
N GLY A 44 1.19 4.70 -3.87
CA GLY A 44 1.87 5.98 -3.61
C GLY A 44 1.14 7.23 -4.10
N GLU A 45 0.12 7.09 -4.94
CA GLU A 45 -0.76 8.17 -5.36
C GLU A 45 -1.71 8.65 -4.23
N PHE A 46 -2.01 7.77 -3.25
CA PHE A 46 -2.94 8.09 -2.16
C PHE A 46 -2.20 8.63 -0.95
N ARG A 47 -2.22 9.97 -0.81
CA ARG A 47 -1.59 10.71 0.29
C ARG A 47 -2.56 11.74 0.82
N TYR A 48 -2.57 11.89 2.13
CA TYR A 48 -3.59 12.73 2.78
C TYR A 48 -2.98 13.93 3.51
N ASP A 49 -2.18 13.70 4.54
CA ASP A 49 -1.69 14.77 5.42
C ASP A 49 -0.20 15.07 5.23
N VAL A 50 0.40 14.57 4.16
CA VAL A 50 1.85 14.66 3.94
C VAL A 50 2.19 15.04 2.50
N SER A 51 3.27 15.80 2.35
CA SER A 51 3.80 16.15 1.04
C SER A 51 4.29 14.91 0.31
N PRO A 52 4.02 14.80 -1.01
CA PRO A 52 4.55 13.73 -1.82
C PRO A 52 6.08 13.71 -1.78
N LEU A 53 6.64 12.53 -1.55
CA LEU A 53 8.06 12.28 -1.80
C LEU A 53 8.21 11.78 -3.23
N PRO A 54 9.23 12.26 -3.97
CA PRO A 54 9.47 11.77 -5.32
C PRO A 54 9.82 10.28 -5.28
N ALA A 55 9.38 9.53 -6.28
CA ALA A 55 9.81 8.14 -6.44
C ALA A 55 11.33 8.03 -6.48
N LEU A 56 11.91 6.93 -5.99
CA LEU A 56 13.35 6.66 -6.11
C LEU A 56 13.82 6.78 -7.56
N ARG A 57 13.00 6.27 -8.49
CA ARG A 57 13.26 6.30 -9.92
C ARG A 57 13.44 7.71 -10.49
N SER A 58 12.79 8.71 -9.89
CA SER A 58 12.88 10.12 -10.31
C SER A 58 14.05 10.89 -9.69
N MET A 59 14.76 10.28 -8.74
CA MET A 59 15.90 10.94 -8.10
C MET A 59 17.12 10.98 -9.01
N PRO A 60 18.00 12.00 -8.88
CA PRO A 60 19.22 12.09 -9.68
C PRO A 60 20.10 10.83 -9.58
N GLY A 61 20.52 10.31 -10.75
CA GLY A 61 21.37 9.11 -10.83
C GLY A 61 20.63 7.78 -10.66
N ALA A 62 19.30 7.76 -10.51
CA ALA A 62 18.51 6.55 -10.38
C ALA A 62 18.27 5.80 -11.70
N ALA A 63 18.42 6.47 -12.83
CA ALA A 63 17.98 5.98 -14.13
C ALA A 63 18.54 4.60 -14.54
N ASP A 64 19.77 4.29 -14.12
CA ASP A 64 20.45 3.06 -14.48
C ASP A 64 20.38 1.97 -13.41
N HIS A 65 19.87 2.30 -12.23
CA HIS A 65 19.86 1.38 -11.07
C HIS A 65 18.47 1.11 -10.49
N VAL A 66 17.45 1.91 -10.84
CA VAL A 66 16.09 1.71 -10.31
C VAL A 66 15.15 1.21 -11.40
N VAL A 67 14.46 0.11 -11.10
CA VAL A 67 13.30 -0.39 -11.83
C VAL A 67 12.06 0.03 -11.05
N TYR A 68 11.28 0.94 -11.58
CA TYR A 68 10.02 1.38 -10.98
C TYR A 68 8.88 0.52 -11.49
N ILE A 69 8.02 0.07 -10.60
CA ILE A 69 6.85 -0.74 -10.88
C ILE A 69 5.62 0.02 -10.36
N GLY A 70 4.68 0.31 -11.23
CA GLY A 70 3.41 0.94 -10.89
C GLY A 70 2.23 0.11 -11.37
N THR A 71 1.04 0.36 -10.84
CA THR A 71 -0.16 -0.42 -11.15
C THR A 71 -1.41 0.43 -11.21
N ALA A 72 -2.33 0.08 -12.12
CA ALA A 72 -3.68 0.64 -12.17
C ALA A 72 -4.64 -0.01 -11.16
N SER A 73 -4.22 -1.09 -10.50
CA SER A 73 -5.08 -1.91 -9.64
C SER A 73 -5.68 -1.16 -8.45
N LYS A 74 -4.95 -0.24 -7.88
CA LYS A 74 -5.41 0.57 -6.73
C LYS A 74 -6.02 1.89 -7.17
N LEU A 75 -5.51 2.45 -8.26
CA LEU A 75 -5.97 3.72 -8.82
C LEU A 75 -7.34 3.62 -9.49
N ILE A 76 -7.60 2.50 -10.19
CA ILE A 76 -8.83 2.30 -10.98
C ILE A 76 -9.57 1.06 -10.50
N ALA A 77 -9.08 -0.14 -10.81
CA ALA A 77 -9.66 -1.40 -10.40
C ALA A 77 -8.66 -2.56 -10.49
N PRO A 78 -8.64 -3.48 -9.52
CA PRO A 78 -7.78 -4.68 -9.57
C PRO A 78 -8.05 -5.58 -10.77
N SER A 79 -9.30 -5.62 -11.26
CA SER A 79 -9.75 -6.43 -12.40
C SER A 79 -9.15 -6.01 -13.74
N LEU A 80 -8.63 -4.78 -13.87
CA LEU A 80 -7.97 -4.32 -15.08
C LEU A 80 -6.68 -5.07 -15.39
N ARG A 81 -5.97 -5.55 -14.37
CA ARG A 81 -4.71 -6.29 -14.51
C ARG A 81 -3.65 -5.55 -15.32
N VAL A 82 -3.58 -4.22 -15.16
CA VAL A 82 -2.60 -3.37 -15.82
C VAL A 82 -1.56 -2.91 -14.82
N ALA A 83 -0.30 -3.11 -15.18
CA ALA A 83 0.85 -2.60 -14.48
C ALA A 83 1.88 -2.08 -15.51
N TRP A 84 2.81 -1.26 -15.07
CA TRP A 84 3.88 -0.75 -15.91
C TRP A 84 5.23 -0.83 -15.22
N ILE A 85 6.29 -0.95 -16.02
CA ILE A 85 7.66 -1.00 -15.54
C ILE A 85 8.48 0.08 -16.23
N ALA A 86 9.04 1.02 -15.45
CA ALA A 86 10.03 1.96 -15.92
C ALA A 86 11.43 1.44 -15.57
N ALA A 87 12.03 0.70 -16.51
CA ALA A 87 13.32 0.04 -16.32
C ALA A 87 14.50 0.85 -16.89
N PRO A 88 15.74 0.62 -16.39
CA PRO A 88 16.99 1.04 -17.03
C PRO A 88 17.04 0.65 -18.51
N ARG A 89 17.62 1.50 -19.37
CA ARG A 89 17.63 1.26 -20.83
C ARG A 89 18.22 -0.12 -21.17
N ARG A 90 19.30 -0.53 -20.47
CA ARG A 90 19.99 -1.82 -20.69
C ARG A 90 19.13 -3.05 -20.44
N LEU A 91 18.02 -2.91 -19.68
CA LEU A 91 17.15 -4.04 -19.31
C LEU A 91 15.86 -4.10 -20.13
N ARG A 92 15.47 -3.03 -20.82
CA ARG A 92 14.12 -2.89 -21.41
C ARG A 92 13.81 -4.00 -22.41
N GLU A 93 14.72 -4.26 -23.36
CA GLU A 93 14.49 -5.25 -24.40
C GLU A 93 14.39 -6.68 -23.81
N ARG A 94 15.29 -7.02 -22.90
CA ARG A 94 15.22 -8.33 -22.22
C ARG A 94 13.94 -8.49 -21.41
N LEU A 95 13.52 -7.46 -20.68
CA LEU A 95 12.27 -7.47 -19.93
C LEU A 95 11.07 -7.62 -20.86
N ARG A 96 11.03 -6.91 -21.99
CA ARG A 96 9.95 -7.03 -22.97
C ARG A 96 9.84 -8.48 -23.48
N VAL A 97 10.93 -9.07 -23.91
CA VAL A 97 10.97 -10.46 -24.39
C VAL A 97 10.52 -11.44 -23.31
N GLU A 98 11.00 -11.29 -22.08
CA GLU A 98 10.61 -12.17 -20.95
C GLU A 98 9.12 -12.04 -20.59
N LEU A 99 8.58 -10.84 -20.59
CA LEU A 99 7.16 -10.60 -20.29
C LEU A 99 6.28 -11.20 -21.39
N GLU A 100 6.63 -10.99 -22.65
CA GLU A 100 5.90 -11.53 -23.79
C GLU A 100 5.94 -13.07 -23.80
N SER A 101 7.10 -13.67 -23.57
CA SER A 101 7.26 -15.13 -23.54
C SER A 101 6.45 -15.82 -22.44
N ARG A 102 6.13 -15.09 -21.38
CA ARG A 102 5.30 -15.55 -20.25
C ARG A 102 3.82 -15.20 -20.40
N GLY A 103 3.42 -14.57 -21.52
CA GLY A 103 2.05 -14.10 -21.72
C GLY A 103 1.64 -12.96 -20.81
N LEU A 104 2.62 -12.24 -20.21
CA LEU A 104 2.37 -11.09 -19.33
C LEU A 104 2.25 -9.82 -20.16
N VAL A 105 1.27 -9.78 -21.04
CA VAL A 105 0.93 -8.62 -21.87
C VAL A 105 -0.46 -8.09 -21.51
N VAL A 106 -0.60 -6.79 -21.61
CA VAL A 106 -1.90 -6.14 -21.37
C VAL A 106 -2.83 -6.47 -22.53
N ASN A 107 -4.08 -6.80 -22.23
CA ASN A 107 -5.11 -6.94 -23.26
C ASN A 107 -5.25 -5.61 -24.01
N GLU A 108 -5.26 -5.68 -25.35
CA GLU A 108 -5.24 -4.51 -26.22
C GLU A 108 -6.44 -3.57 -25.97
N ALA A 109 -7.65 -4.12 -25.85
CA ALA A 109 -8.84 -3.30 -25.57
C ALA A 109 -8.72 -2.56 -24.23
N THR A 110 -8.21 -3.22 -23.19
CA THR A 110 -7.94 -2.59 -21.89
C THR A 110 -6.87 -1.51 -22.01
N GLY A 111 -5.81 -1.77 -22.78
CA GLY A 111 -4.73 -0.79 -23.02
C GLY A 111 -5.24 0.45 -23.74
N LEU A 112 -6.03 0.30 -24.78
CA LEU A 112 -6.65 1.39 -25.54
C LEU A 112 -7.63 2.21 -24.68
N ALA A 113 -8.49 1.54 -23.91
CA ALA A 113 -9.40 2.21 -23.00
C ALA A 113 -8.67 3.02 -21.94
N LEU A 114 -7.58 2.49 -21.37
CA LEU A 114 -6.76 3.22 -20.41
C LEU A 114 -6.04 4.41 -21.07
N ALA A 115 -5.55 4.25 -22.28
CA ALA A 115 -4.91 5.34 -23.03
C ALA A 115 -5.87 6.51 -23.28
N GLU A 116 -7.10 6.22 -23.69
CA GLU A 116 -8.16 7.23 -23.86
C GLU A 116 -8.55 7.87 -22.52
N PHE A 117 -8.65 7.07 -21.46
CA PHE A 117 -8.97 7.57 -20.12
C PHE A 117 -7.89 8.54 -19.59
N ILE A 118 -6.62 8.30 -19.94
CA ILE A 118 -5.49 9.22 -19.65
C ILE A 118 -5.58 10.46 -20.53
N ALA A 119 -5.69 10.28 -21.85
CA ALA A 119 -5.62 11.36 -22.83
C ALA A 119 -6.76 12.38 -22.68
N SER A 120 -7.97 11.91 -22.33
CA SER A 120 -9.12 12.77 -22.06
C SER A 120 -9.05 13.57 -20.76
N GLY A 121 -8.03 13.32 -19.89
CA GLY A 121 -7.94 13.90 -18.55
C GLY A 121 -8.91 13.27 -17.53
N SER A 122 -9.71 12.28 -17.93
CA SER A 122 -10.67 11.60 -17.06
C SER A 122 -10.01 10.86 -15.91
N LEU A 123 -8.77 10.32 -16.12
CA LEU A 123 -8.00 9.69 -15.07
C LEU A 123 -7.66 10.67 -13.93
N ALA A 124 -7.26 11.89 -14.26
CA ALA A 124 -6.95 12.91 -13.24
C ALA A 124 -8.18 13.28 -12.41
N THR A 125 -9.33 13.45 -13.09
CA THR A 125 -10.62 13.72 -12.42
C THR A 125 -11.05 12.55 -11.54
N HIS A 126 -10.90 11.33 -12.01
CA HIS A 126 -11.17 10.11 -11.25
C HIS A 126 -10.28 10.02 -10.00
N HIS A 127 -8.97 10.19 -10.16
CA HIS A 127 -8.00 10.18 -9.07
C HIS A 127 -8.35 11.20 -7.99
N ALA A 128 -8.61 12.45 -8.36
CA ALA A 128 -8.99 13.49 -7.42
C ALA A 128 -10.28 13.15 -6.64
N ARG A 129 -11.26 12.53 -7.29
CA ARG A 129 -12.51 12.09 -6.65
C ARG A 129 -12.24 10.94 -5.68
N VAL A 130 -11.53 9.91 -6.11
CA VAL A 130 -11.25 8.71 -5.30
C VAL A 130 -10.38 9.06 -4.09
N THR A 131 -9.39 9.93 -4.25
CA THR A 131 -8.56 10.42 -3.13
C THR A 131 -9.40 11.11 -2.07
N ARG A 132 -10.37 11.97 -2.45
CA ARG A 132 -11.29 12.58 -1.48
C ARG A 132 -12.15 11.56 -0.76
N THR A 133 -12.68 10.57 -1.49
CA THR A 133 -13.49 9.49 -0.89
C THR A 133 -12.67 8.68 0.12
N TYR A 134 -11.45 8.30 -0.23
CA TYR A 134 -10.60 7.53 0.67
C TYR A 134 -10.11 8.36 1.87
N ALA A 135 -9.86 9.65 1.69
CA ALA A 135 -9.56 10.56 2.80
C ALA A 135 -10.72 10.63 3.82
N ALA A 136 -11.97 10.73 3.36
CA ALA A 136 -13.14 10.76 4.22
C ALA A 136 -13.35 9.43 4.96
N ARG A 137 -13.21 8.29 4.26
CA ARG A 137 -13.28 6.95 4.87
C ARG A 137 -12.19 6.72 5.92
N ARG A 138 -10.97 7.14 5.62
CA ARG A 138 -9.85 7.11 6.58
C ARG A 138 -10.19 7.95 7.81
N ALA A 139 -10.65 9.19 7.62
CA ALA A 139 -10.98 10.08 8.73
C ALA A 139 -12.09 9.49 9.62
N ALA A 140 -13.12 8.89 9.02
CA ALA A 140 -14.18 8.21 9.76
C ALA A 140 -13.66 7.01 10.57
N LEU A 141 -12.77 6.18 9.97
CA LEU A 141 -12.14 5.06 10.67
C LEU A 141 -11.29 5.54 11.86
N VAL A 142 -10.44 6.57 11.64
CA VAL A 142 -9.57 7.11 12.68
C VAL A 142 -10.38 7.73 13.82
N ALA A 143 -11.44 8.48 13.51
CA ALA A 143 -12.33 9.05 14.52
C ALA A 143 -13.01 7.94 15.36
N ALA A 144 -13.62 6.96 14.70
CA ALA A 144 -14.25 5.83 15.39
C ALA A 144 -13.24 5.04 16.24
N ALA A 145 -12.01 4.86 15.76
CA ALA A 145 -10.95 4.21 16.54
C ALA A 145 -10.57 5.04 17.78
N SER A 146 -10.49 6.36 17.68
CA SER A 146 -10.25 7.22 18.84
C SER A 146 -11.35 7.13 19.90
N ASP A 147 -12.61 6.95 19.46
CA ASP A 147 -13.77 6.88 20.36
C ASP A 147 -13.90 5.51 21.06
N HIS A 148 -13.65 4.41 20.34
CA HIS A 148 -13.90 3.06 20.84
C HIS A 148 -12.64 2.27 21.23
N LEU A 149 -11.46 2.71 20.79
CA LEU A 149 -10.17 2.07 20.99
C LEU A 149 -9.07 3.10 21.40
N PRO A 150 -9.30 3.92 22.43
CA PRO A 150 -8.44 5.08 22.75
C PRO A 150 -7.00 4.69 23.13
N PHE A 151 -6.75 3.44 23.51
CA PHE A 151 -5.44 2.96 23.92
C PHE A 151 -4.67 2.25 22.79
N VAL A 152 -5.28 2.13 21.62
CA VAL A 152 -4.67 1.44 20.48
C VAL A 152 -3.94 2.41 19.57
N VAL A 153 -2.74 2.01 19.14
CA VAL A 153 -1.95 2.77 18.17
C VAL A 153 -2.35 2.37 16.76
N LEU A 154 -2.67 3.37 15.92
CA LEU A 154 -2.85 3.20 14.48
C LEU A 154 -1.61 3.71 13.74
N ASP A 155 -0.90 2.79 13.09
CA ASP A 155 0.22 3.10 12.19
C ASP A 155 -0.24 3.24 10.73
N GLY A 156 0.51 4.00 9.93
CA GLY A 156 0.30 4.10 8.47
C GLY A 156 -0.84 5.01 8.04
N VAL A 157 -1.37 5.86 8.94
CA VAL A 157 -2.53 6.71 8.65
C VAL A 157 -2.27 7.84 7.64
N GLU A 158 -1.01 8.16 7.33
CA GLU A 158 -0.64 9.32 6.49
C GLU A 158 -0.83 9.09 4.99
N ALA A 159 -0.84 7.83 4.54
CA ALA A 159 -0.88 7.46 3.13
C ALA A 159 -1.48 6.07 2.90
N GLY A 160 -1.66 5.71 1.65
CA GLY A 160 -2.10 4.37 1.23
C GLY A 160 -3.60 4.13 1.38
N LEU A 161 -3.97 2.86 1.55
CA LEU A 161 -5.35 2.40 1.55
C LEU A 161 -5.69 1.55 2.79
N HIS A 162 -4.74 1.40 3.71
CA HIS A 162 -4.88 0.62 4.95
C HIS A 162 -4.16 1.31 6.10
N VAL A 163 -4.52 0.91 7.30
CA VAL A 163 -3.82 1.24 8.55
C VAL A 163 -3.52 -0.05 9.30
N VAL A 164 -2.55 0.01 10.19
CA VAL A 164 -2.24 -1.10 11.11
C VAL A 164 -2.69 -0.71 12.51
N LEU A 165 -3.56 -1.53 13.08
CA LEU A 165 -3.95 -1.45 14.47
C LEU A 165 -3.04 -2.38 15.27
N ARG A 166 -2.23 -1.80 16.20
CA ARG A 166 -1.36 -2.58 17.07
C ARG A 166 -2.17 -3.19 18.18
N LEU A 167 -1.94 -4.48 18.43
CA LEU A 167 -2.51 -5.18 19.57
C LEU A 167 -1.44 -5.39 20.65
N PRO A 168 -1.85 -5.50 21.93
CA PRO A 168 -0.96 -5.98 22.99
C PRO A 168 -0.36 -7.34 22.66
N ASP A 169 0.82 -7.63 23.21
CA ASP A 169 1.57 -8.86 22.90
C ASP A 169 0.86 -10.14 23.36
N ASP A 170 0.01 -10.06 24.37
CA ASP A 170 -0.80 -11.14 24.92
C ASP A 170 -2.09 -11.41 24.15
N VAL A 171 -2.47 -10.55 23.22
CA VAL A 171 -3.65 -10.72 22.36
C VAL A 171 -3.30 -11.45 21.08
N ASP A 172 -3.90 -12.60 20.84
CA ASP A 172 -3.71 -13.34 19.60
C ASP A 172 -4.53 -12.72 18.47
N ASP A 173 -3.85 -12.16 17.47
CA ASP A 173 -4.48 -11.50 16.32
C ASP A 173 -5.25 -12.48 15.41
N LEU A 174 -4.88 -13.77 15.38
CA LEU A 174 -5.62 -14.80 14.65
C LEU A 174 -6.97 -15.08 15.30
N ASP A 175 -7.02 -15.14 16.63
CA ASP A 175 -8.26 -15.30 17.37
C ASP A 175 -9.19 -14.10 17.19
N VAL A 176 -8.63 -12.88 17.18
CA VAL A 176 -9.40 -11.67 16.92
C VAL A 176 -9.98 -11.68 15.50
N VAL A 177 -9.18 -12.05 14.48
CA VAL A 177 -9.65 -12.20 13.09
C VAL A 177 -10.80 -13.21 13.01
N THR A 178 -10.67 -14.36 13.65
CA THR A 178 -11.71 -15.41 13.65
C THR A 178 -13.03 -14.90 14.24
N ARG A 179 -12.98 -14.14 15.34
CA ARG A 179 -14.18 -13.52 15.95
C ARG A 179 -14.80 -12.46 15.05
N LEU A 180 -13.98 -11.66 14.35
CA LEU A 180 -14.45 -10.64 13.41
C LEU A 180 -15.13 -11.24 12.19
N GLU A 181 -14.62 -12.33 11.64
CA GLU A 181 -15.24 -13.04 10.52
C GLU A 181 -16.65 -13.53 10.85
N GLN A 182 -16.90 -13.97 12.10
CA GLN A 182 -18.22 -14.41 12.56
C GLN A 182 -19.28 -13.29 12.55
N VAL A 183 -18.83 -12.04 12.62
CA VAL A 183 -19.72 -10.85 12.55
C VAL A 183 -19.61 -10.11 11.22
N GLY A 184 -19.01 -10.74 10.20
CA GLY A 184 -18.91 -10.21 8.84
C GLY A 184 -17.88 -9.10 8.63
N VAL A 185 -16.91 -8.98 9.54
CA VAL A 185 -15.80 -8.01 9.41
C VAL A 185 -14.54 -8.75 8.96
N ALA A 186 -14.06 -8.44 7.76
CA ALA A 186 -12.86 -9.05 7.19
C ALA A 186 -11.63 -8.15 7.41
N VAL A 187 -10.62 -8.66 8.09
CA VAL A 187 -9.32 -8.02 8.33
C VAL A 187 -8.20 -9.04 8.18
N SER A 188 -6.95 -8.59 8.09
CA SER A 188 -5.80 -9.51 8.05
C SER A 188 -5.00 -9.43 9.34
N PRO A 189 -4.55 -10.57 9.89
CA PRO A 189 -3.69 -10.56 11.06
C PRO A 189 -2.29 -10.07 10.68
N LEU A 190 -1.70 -9.19 11.48
CA LEU A 190 -0.36 -8.66 11.23
C LEU A 190 0.71 -9.74 11.38
N SER A 191 0.49 -10.71 12.29
CA SER A 191 1.39 -11.86 12.51
C SER A 191 1.65 -12.68 11.25
N ALA A 192 0.70 -12.73 10.31
CA ALA A 192 0.87 -13.45 9.04
C ALA A 192 2.01 -12.87 8.15
N TYR A 193 2.45 -11.65 8.41
CA TYR A 193 3.54 -10.98 7.71
C TYR A 193 4.87 -11.01 8.48
N ALA A 194 4.88 -11.56 9.68
CA ALA A 194 6.06 -11.66 10.52
C ALA A 194 6.96 -12.83 10.08
N VAL A 195 8.27 -12.56 9.95
CA VAL A 195 9.25 -13.59 9.55
C VAL A 195 10.06 -14.11 10.74
N ALA A 196 10.46 -13.24 11.64
CA ALA A 196 11.35 -13.61 12.74
C ALA A 196 10.77 -13.30 14.13
N THR A 197 10.26 -12.10 14.34
CA THR A 197 9.71 -11.67 15.63
C THR A 197 8.20 -11.56 15.48
N PRO A 198 7.41 -12.24 16.33
CA PRO A 198 5.96 -12.07 16.35
C PRO A 198 5.59 -10.60 16.56
N VAL A 199 4.69 -10.11 15.74
CA VAL A 199 4.11 -8.77 15.88
C VAL A 199 2.60 -8.96 15.85
N ARG A 200 1.90 -8.51 16.90
CA ARG A 200 0.46 -8.63 17.01
C ARG A 200 -0.25 -7.38 16.51
N GLY A 201 -1.29 -7.57 15.73
CA GLY A 201 -2.05 -6.45 15.18
C GLY A 201 -2.99 -6.87 14.05
N LEU A 202 -3.70 -5.88 13.53
CA LEU A 202 -4.64 -6.06 12.43
C LEU A 202 -4.33 -5.07 11.30
N VAL A 203 -4.35 -5.55 10.07
CA VAL A 203 -4.25 -4.71 8.88
C VAL A 203 -5.67 -4.38 8.41
N LEU A 204 -6.06 -3.12 8.52
CA LEU A 204 -7.40 -2.61 8.26
C LEU A 204 -7.44 -1.83 6.95
N CYS A 205 -8.07 -2.39 5.90
CA CYS A 205 -8.26 -1.70 4.63
C CYS A 205 -9.52 -0.83 4.67
N TYR A 206 -9.37 0.50 4.64
CA TYR A 206 -10.50 1.44 4.66
C TYR A 206 -11.02 1.81 3.26
N ALA A 207 -10.33 1.44 2.19
CA ALA A 207 -10.76 1.79 0.83
C ALA A 207 -12.16 1.23 0.48
N GLY A 208 -12.52 0.08 1.03
CA GLY A 208 -13.83 -0.54 0.86
C GLY A 208 -14.86 -0.21 1.96
N LEU A 209 -14.47 0.50 3.03
CA LEU A 209 -15.32 0.78 4.18
C LEU A 209 -16.11 2.09 3.98
N PRO A 210 -17.44 2.08 3.82
CA PRO A 210 -18.21 3.30 3.79
C PRO A 210 -18.11 4.08 5.11
N GLU A 211 -18.08 5.40 5.06
CA GLU A 211 -17.98 6.28 6.24
C GLU A 211 -19.07 5.98 7.27
N THR A 212 -20.29 5.69 6.80
CA THR A 212 -21.45 5.35 7.66
C THR A 212 -21.31 4.02 8.39
N GLN A 213 -20.38 3.16 7.98
CA GLN A 213 -20.14 1.86 8.60
C GLN A 213 -18.89 1.84 9.51
N ALA A 214 -18.10 2.91 9.52
CA ALA A 214 -16.84 2.97 10.25
C ALA A 214 -17.04 2.76 11.75
N ASP A 215 -18.02 3.42 12.35
CA ASP A 215 -18.33 3.31 13.76
C ASP A 215 -18.75 1.88 14.16
N ALA A 216 -19.63 1.25 13.39
CA ALA A 216 -20.05 -0.12 13.63
C ALA A 216 -18.90 -1.13 13.46
N ALA A 217 -18.04 -0.93 12.45
CA ALA A 217 -16.87 -1.78 12.24
C ALA A 217 -15.88 -1.68 13.39
N VAL A 218 -15.61 -0.47 13.90
CA VAL A 218 -14.68 -0.28 15.01
C VAL A 218 -15.26 -0.80 16.33
N ARG A 219 -16.56 -0.69 16.58
CA ARG A 219 -17.19 -1.35 17.73
C ARG A 219 -17.07 -2.87 17.67
N ALA A 220 -17.21 -3.45 16.47
CA ALA A 220 -16.98 -4.89 16.31
C ALA A 220 -15.51 -5.26 16.59
N LEU A 221 -14.54 -4.43 16.16
CA LEU A 221 -13.12 -4.58 16.51
C LEU A 221 -12.92 -4.55 18.02
N ALA A 222 -13.45 -3.55 18.73
CA ALA A 222 -13.35 -3.44 20.18
C ALA A 222 -13.94 -4.68 20.89
N GLY A 223 -15.11 -5.13 20.46
CA GLY A 223 -15.74 -6.33 21.01
C GLY A 223 -14.93 -7.61 20.77
N ALA A 224 -14.30 -7.72 19.61
CA ALA A 224 -13.46 -8.89 19.26
C ALA A 224 -12.10 -8.87 19.97
N ILE A 225 -11.51 -7.73 20.27
CA ILE A 225 -10.28 -7.59 21.04
C ILE A 225 -10.54 -7.96 22.51
N GLY A 226 -11.68 -7.55 23.06
CA GLY A 226 -12.11 -7.82 24.43
C GLY A 226 -11.73 -6.70 25.42
N PRO A 227 -12.50 -6.53 26.50
CA PRO A 227 -12.30 -5.44 27.46
C PRO A 227 -10.98 -5.52 28.23
N ASP A 228 -10.49 -6.72 28.49
CA ASP A 228 -9.28 -6.94 29.30
C ASP A 228 -8.00 -6.50 28.54
N ALA A 229 -8.04 -6.46 27.22
CA ALA A 229 -6.92 -6.05 26.38
C ALA A 229 -6.88 -4.52 26.11
N LEU A 230 -7.91 -3.79 26.57
CA LEU A 230 -8.09 -2.36 26.34
C LEU A 230 -7.86 -1.52 27.62
N THR A 231 -7.46 -2.15 28.73
CA THR A 231 -7.14 -1.50 30.00
C THR A 231 -5.65 -1.49 30.26
#